data_1ecc9cfc4e9fca9cbfd2e5020e6449a4
#
_entry.id   1ecc9cfc4e9fca9cbfd2e5020e6449a4
#
_cell.length_a   1.000
_cell.length_b   1.000
_cell.length_c   1.000
_cell.angle_alpha   90.00
_cell.angle_beta   90.00
_cell.angle_gamma   90.00
#
_symmetry.space_group_name_H-M   'P 1'
#
loop_
_entity.id
_entity.type
_entity.pdbx_description
1 polymer ?
#
loop_
_entity_poly.entity_id
_entity_poly.type
_entity_poly.pdbx_seq_one_letter_code
_entity_poly.pdbx_strand_id
1 'polypeptide(L)'
;WNVYGKELMRLKDRHGRGMCLGPTHEEVITSVAREGIKSYKQLPVNLYQIQSKFRDEVRPRYGLLRGREFIMKDAYSFDSSQEGLEKSYADMAKAYYKIFERCGLETKAVQSDSGAIGGAVSHEYMVLIDDTENNAGENDVFFCKNKNCGYAANANHAVSVLEPAEVDGTKYFSEFKKVDTPNTTTIEELAEFLKIPQTIILKSMIYVADNKIVMALIRADKTFEETKVMNAVGANEIRSAAPSELEAIFGASKGFVGPKDIEQVKIPEDYEGDKITVVADLTAKEMKNFVIGANETDKHFVGVNLSDFAQPIFADIRLVEKGEKCPDCGEPLYVTKGIEVGNIFQLGTKY
;
A
#
# COMPACT_ATOMS: atom_id res chain seq x y z
N TRP A 1 5.36 21.53 -0.08
CA TRP A 1 6.01 21.58 -1.41
C TRP A 1 6.63 20.24 -1.78
N ASN A 2 7.50 19.68 -0.96
CA ASN A 2 8.20 18.41 -1.25
C ASN A 2 7.36 17.18 -0.91
N VAL A 3 6.58 17.22 0.16
CA VAL A 3 5.77 16.10 0.67
C VAL A 3 4.60 15.76 -0.26
N TYR A 4 3.99 16.75 -0.90
CA TYR A 4 2.86 16.52 -1.81
C TYR A 4 3.27 15.87 -3.15
N GLY A 5 4.55 15.96 -3.52
CA GLY A 5 5.09 15.29 -4.70
C GLY A 5 4.75 15.96 -6.03
N LYS A 6 4.64 15.12 -7.08
CA LYS A 6 4.54 15.56 -8.49
C LYS A 6 3.16 16.10 -8.87
N GLU A 7 2.12 15.74 -8.13
CA GLU A 7 0.75 16.17 -8.39
C GLU A 7 0.47 17.62 -7.97
N LEU A 8 1.43 18.28 -7.28
CA LEU A 8 1.32 19.69 -6.94
C LEU A 8 1.48 20.54 -8.19
N MET A 9 0.42 21.25 -8.60
CA MET A 9 0.44 22.13 -9.78
C MET A 9 1.24 23.41 -9.45
N ARG A 10 2.46 23.48 -9.99
CA ARG A 10 3.46 24.49 -9.67
C ARG A 10 3.54 25.53 -10.79
N LEU A 11 3.73 26.79 -10.40
CA LEU A 11 3.90 27.92 -11.31
C LEU A 11 4.90 28.91 -10.75
N LYS A 12 5.28 29.91 -11.56
CA LYS A 12 6.11 31.03 -11.13
C LYS A 12 5.38 32.34 -11.37
N ASP A 13 5.48 33.26 -10.44
CA ASP A 13 4.98 34.63 -10.63
C ASP A 13 5.90 35.41 -11.57
N ARG A 14 5.53 36.71 -11.84
CA ARG A 14 6.30 37.60 -12.71
C ARG A 14 7.73 37.90 -12.18
N HIS A 15 7.94 37.67 -10.88
CA HIS A 15 9.25 37.87 -10.22
C HIS A 15 10.05 36.57 -10.12
N GLY A 16 9.57 35.45 -10.72
CA GLY A 16 10.21 34.14 -10.69
C GLY A 16 10.03 33.37 -9.39
N ARG A 17 9.18 33.86 -8.45
CA ARG A 17 8.90 33.16 -7.20
C ARG A 17 8.02 31.96 -7.43
N GLY A 18 8.38 30.82 -6.84
CA GLY A 18 7.59 29.59 -6.90
C GLY A 18 6.26 29.77 -6.18
N MET A 19 5.19 29.34 -6.84
CA MET A 19 3.82 29.29 -6.33
C MET A 19 3.20 27.94 -6.68
N CYS A 20 2.12 27.56 -6.01
CA CYS A 20 1.30 26.41 -6.41
C CYS A 20 -0.19 26.76 -6.30
N LEU A 21 -0.98 26.05 -7.08
CA LEU A 21 -2.43 26.05 -6.90
C LEU A 21 -2.79 25.00 -5.83
N GLY A 22 -3.83 25.27 -5.04
CA GLY A 22 -4.21 24.44 -3.91
C GLY A 22 -4.80 23.08 -4.36
N PRO A 23 -4.13 21.96 -4.08
CA PRO A 23 -4.65 20.62 -4.33
C PRO A 23 -5.64 20.17 -3.24
N THR A 24 -5.47 20.72 -2.06
CA THR A 24 -6.26 20.57 -0.83
C THR A 24 -5.93 21.73 0.12
N HIS A 25 -6.70 21.94 1.17
CA HIS A 25 -6.56 23.16 2.00
C HIS A 25 -6.36 22.89 3.50
N GLU A 26 -5.84 21.75 3.92
CA GLU A 26 -5.51 21.46 5.33
C GLU A 26 -4.62 22.55 5.94
N GLU A 27 -3.53 22.89 5.27
CA GLU A 27 -2.60 23.93 5.74
C GLU A 27 -3.24 25.33 5.78
N VAL A 28 -4.03 25.65 4.75
CA VAL A 28 -4.72 26.95 4.65
C VAL A 28 -5.74 27.12 5.76
N ILE A 29 -6.61 26.11 5.96
CA ILE A 29 -7.66 26.19 6.97
C ILE A 29 -7.10 26.14 8.39
N THR A 30 -6.00 25.40 8.60
CA THR A 30 -5.29 25.37 9.88
C THR A 30 -4.72 26.75 10.21
N SER A 31 -4.18 27.46 9.22
CA SER A 31 -3.72 28.85 9.40
C SER A 31 -4.86 29.79 9.76
N VAL A 32 -6.02 29.69 9.09
CA VAL A 32 -7.23 30.46 9.42
C VAL A 32 -7.71 30.14 10.85
N ALA A 33 -7.75 28.85 11.21
CA ALA A 33 -8.17 28.42 12.54
C ALA A 33 -7.22 28.96 13.63
N ARG A 34 -5.91 28.93 13.41
CA ARG A 34 -4.89 29.47 14.31
C ARG A 34 -5.08 30.96 14.58
N GLU A 35 -5.45 31.73 13.56
CA GLU A 35 -5.72 33.14 13.69
C GLU A 35 -7.10 33.42 14.34
N GLY A 36 -8.10 32.59 14.09
CA GLY A 36 -9.48 32.78 14.56
C GLY A 36 -9.74 32.24 15.97
N ILE A 37 -9.18 31.07 16.29
CA ILE A 37 -9.41 30.38 17.57
C ILE A 37 -8.39 30.86 18.61
N LYS A 38 -8.86 31.59 19.61
CA LYS A 38 -8.00 32.18 20.66
C LYS A 38 -8.11 31.48 22.01
N SER A 39 -9.03 30.55 22.16
CA SER A 39 -9.23 29.79 23.38
C SER A 39 -9.78 28.39 23.07
N TYR A 40 -9.34 27.39 23.86
CA TYR A 40 -9.89 26.04 23.79
C TYR A 40 -11.41 25.99 24.06
N LYS A 41 -11.98 27.00 24.73
CA LYS A 41 -13.41 27.14 24.94
C LYS A 41 -14.21 27.38 23.65
N GLN A 42 -13.56 27.73 22.56
CA GLN A 42 -14.17 27.89 21.25
C GLN A 42 -14.26 26.57 20.49
N LEU A 43 -13.65 25.50 21.01
CA LEU A 43 -13.67 24.16 20.44
C LEU A 43 -14.85 23.33 21.01
N PRO A 44 -15.42 22.40 20.25
CA PRO A 44 -15.03 22.03 18.86
C PRO A 44 -15.51 23.07 17.82
N VAL A 45 -14.78 23.17 16.72
CA VAL A 45 -15.16 23.98 15.55
C VAL A 45 -15.07 23.13 14.29
N ASN A 46 -16.07 23.26 13.42
CA ASN A 46 -16.04 22.65 12.09
C ASN A 46 -16.19 23.76 11.04
N LEU A 47 -15.17 23.88 10.19
CA LEU A 47 -15.12 24.85 9.11
C LEU A 47 -15.25 24.10 7.78
N TYR A 48 -15.94 24.65 6.81
CA TYR A 48 -16.06 24.06 5.49
C TYR A 48 -16.00 25.09 4.37
N GLN A 49 -15.72 24.60 3.18
CA GLN A 49 -15.78 25.38 1.95
C GLN A 49 -16.26 24.53 0.78
N ILE A 50 -16.71 25.19 -0.29
CA ILE A 50 -16.95 24.60 -1.61
C ILE A 50 -16.17 25.46 -2.59
N GLN A 51 -15.07 24.91 -3.14
CA GLN A 51 -14.13 25.70 -3.92
C GLN A 51 -13.36 24.81 -4.92
N SER A 52 -12.83 25.45 -5.99
CA SER A 52 -11.92 24.79 -6.94
C SER A 52 -10.65 24.32 -6.26
N LYS A 53 -10.20 23.14 -6.66
CA LYS A 53 -8.92 22.53 -6.33
C LYS A 53 -8.21 22.17 -7.62
N PHE A 54 -6.88 22.05 -7.53
CA PHE A 54 -6.03 21.81 -8.69
C PHE A 54 -5.02 20.71 -8.38
N ARG A 55 -4.97 19.70 -9.25
CA ARG A 55 -3.98 18.62 -9.19
C ARG A 55 -3.35 18.44 -10.56
N ASP A 56 -2.02 18.33 -10.63
CA ASP A 56 -1.30 18.10 -11.90
C ASP A 56 -1.39 16.64 -12.31
N GLU A 57 -2.61 16.21 -12.56
CA GLU A 57 -2.95 14.84 -12.93
C GLU A 57 -2.28 14.46 -14.24
N VAL A 58 -1.46 13.42 -14.22
CA VAL A 58 -0.69 12.97 -15.38
C VAL A 58 -1.61 12.47 -16.49
N ARG A 59 -2.67 11.75 -16.14
CA ARG A 59 -3.63 11.17 -17.08
C ARG A 59 -5.07 11.43 -16.63
N PRO A 60 -5.66 12.60 -16.93
CA PRO A 60 -7.07 12.82 -16.74
C PRO A 60 -7.88 11.75 -17.48
N ARG A 61 -8.90 11.20 -16.81
CA ARG A 61 -9.71 10.11 -17.35
C ARG A 61 -11.09 10.07 -16.70
N TYR A 62 -11.97 9.24 -17.24
CA TYR A 62 -13.35 9.08 -16.76
C TYR A 62 -14.17 10.38 -16.83
N GLY A 63 -13.95 11.20 -17.86
CA GLY A 63 -14.67 12.46 -18.04
C GLY A 63 -14.38 13.45 -16.90
N LEU A 64 -15.42 13.83 -16.15
CA LEU A 64 -15.29 14.77 -15.04
C LEU A 64 -14.86 14.14 -13.70
N LEU A 65 -14.75 12.82 -13.62
CA LEU A 65 -14.41 12.13 -12.37
C LEU A 65 -12.95 12.35 -11.97
N ARG A 66 -12.04 12.49 -12.93
CA ARG A 66 -10.63 12.70 -12.68
C ARG A 66 -10.04 13.75 -13.60
N GLY A 67 -10.10 15.00 -13.18
CA GLY A 67 -9.62 16.18 -13.91
C GLY A 67 -8.51 16.91 -13.15
N ARG A 68 -7.88 17.90 -13.81
CA ARG A 68 -6.84 18.76 -13.21
C ARG A 68 -7.42 19.93 -12.41
N GLU A 69 -8.63 20.36 -12.74
CA GLU A 69 -9.40 21.34 -11.98
C GLU A 69 -10.77 20.75 -11.65
N PHE A 70 -11.19 20.85 -10.41
CA PHE A 70 -12.46 20.31 -9.94
C PHE A 70 -12.96 21.09 -8.72
N ILE A 71 -14.27 21.03 -8.49
CA ILE A 71 -14.88 21.61 -7.31
C ILE A 71 -14.90 20.56 -6.20
N MET A 72 -14.38 20.90 -5.03
CA MET A 72 -14.40 20.08 -3.84
C MET A 72 -15.21 20.77 -2.74
N LYS A 73 -16.10 20.03 -2.07
CA LYS A 73 -16.56 20.37 -0.74
C LYS A 73 -15.59 19.72 0.25
N ASP A 74 -14.91 20.50 1.01
CA ASP A 74 -14.02 20.05 2.06
C ASP A 74 -14.40 20.69 3.41
N ALA A 75 -14.33 19.90 4.49
CA ALA A 75 -14.66 20.30 5.83
C ALA A 75 -13.57 19.81 6.80
N TYR A 76 -13.30 20.63 7.83
CA TYR A 76 -12.19 20.45 8.75
C TYR A 76 -12.68 20.67 10.17
N SER A 77 -12.57 19.64 11.02
CA SER A 77 -12.88 19.77 12.44
C SER A 77 -11.63 20.06 13.26
N PHE A 78 -11.79 20.86 14.29
CA PHE A 78 -10.78 21.16 15.29
C PHE A 78 -11.35 20.83 16.65
N ASP A 79 -10.75 19.87 17.33
CA ASP A 79 -11.21 19.32 18.60
C ASP A 79 -10.12 19.47 19.66
N SER A 80 -10.49 19.48 20.94
CA SER A 80 -9.54 19.65 22.06
C SER A 80 -9.06 18.32 22.65
N SER A 81 -9.61 17.19 22.21
CA SER A 81 -9.29 15.84 22.71
C SER A 81 -9.44 14.77 21.62
N GLN A 82 -8.86 13.61 21.86
CA GLN A 82 -9.01 12.45 20.99
C GLN A 82 -10.48 12.00 20.89
N GLU A 83 -11.22 12.01 22.00
CA GLU A 83 -12.65 11.67 22.01
C GLU A 83 -13.47 12.65 21.17
N GLY A 84 -13.13 13.95 21.24
CA GLY A 84 -13.74 14.97 20.36
C GLY A 84 -13.49 14.68 18.88
N LEU A 85 -12.25 14.37 18.51
CA LEU A 85 -11.88 13.97 17.16
C LEU A 85 -12.70 12.76 16.67
N GLU A 86 -12.77 11.71 17.48
CA GLU A 86 -13.52 10.48 17.15
C GLU A 86 -15.01 10.76 16.98
N LYS A 87 -15.59 11.62 17.83
CA LYS A 87 -16.98 12.06 17.68
C LYS A 87 -17.18 12.86 16.39
N SER A 88 -16.32 13.84 16.12
CA SER A 88 -16.38 14.64 14.88
C SER A 88 -16.25 13.76 13.64
N TYR A 89 -15.35 12.76 13.67
CA TYR A 89 -15.18 11.79 12.60
C TYR A 89 -16.45 10.94 12.37
N ALA A 90 -17.05 10.42 13.45
CA ALA A 90 -18.28 9.63 13.38
C ALA A 90 -19.47 10.46 12.86
N ASP A 91 -19.57 11.72 13.27
CA ASP A 91 -20.63 12.63 12.81
C ASP A 91 -20.45 12.99 11.32
N MET A 92 -19.20 13.18 10.88
CA MET A 92 -18.88 13.38 9.46
C MET A 92 -19.20 12.14 8.64
N ALA A 93 -18.89 10.95 9.12
CA ALA A 93 -19.25 9.69 8.46
C ALA A 93 -20.76 9.57 8.21
N LYS A 94 -21.58 9.85 9.25
CA LYS A 94 -23.04 9.88 9.11
C LYS A 94 -23.52 10.91 8.11
N ALA A 95 -22.89 12.10 8.10
CA ALA A 95 -23.25 13.17 7.18
C ALA A 95 -22.95 12.76 5.73
N TYR A 96 -21.84 12.11 5.44
CA TYR A 96 -21.51 11.63 4.10
C TYR A 96 -22.49 10.58 3.59
N TYR A 97 -22.84 9.58 4.39
CA TYR A 97 -23.89 8.61 3.99
C TYR A 97 -25.19 9.32 3.61
N LYS A 98 -25.64 10.29 4.43
CA LYS A 98 -26.86 11.04 4.16
C LYS A 98 -26.75 11.93 2.91
N ILE A 99 -25.58 12.53 2.66
CA ILE A 99 -25.34 13.34 1.46
C ILE A 99 -25.43 12.46 0.22
N PHE A 100 -24.74 11.34 0.19
CA PHE A 100 -24.71 10.46 -0.98
C PHE A 100 -26.05 9.79 -1.23
N GLU A 101 -26.75 9.35 -0.17
CA GLU A 101 -28.14 8.85 -0.28
C GLU A 101 -29.06 9.90 -0.93
N ARG A 102 -28.98 11.17 -0.52
CA ARG A 102 -29.75 12.27 -1.12
C ARG A 102 -29.35 12.57 -2.55
N CYS A 103 -28.13 12.26 -2.95
CA CYS A 103 -27.67 12.31 -4.35
C CYS A 103 -28.07 11.07 -5.16
N GLY A 104 -28.76 10.09 -4.56
CA GLY A 104 -29.16 8.86 -5.23
C GLY A 104 -28.02 7.85 -5.39
N LEU A 105 -26.93 7.98 -4.59
CA LEU A 105 -25.78 7.10 -4.62
C LEU A 105 -25.79 6.14 -3.43
N GLU A 106 -25.70 4.84 -3.70
CA GLU A 106 -25.40 3.84 -2.69
C GLU A 106 -23.89 3.74 -2.51
N THR A 107 -23.39 4.13 -1.33
CA THR A 107 -21.97 4.15 -1.06
C THR A 107 -21.58 3.19 0.04
N LYS A 108 -20.35 2.70 -0.02
CA LYS A 108 -19.73 1.91 1.03
C LYS A 108 -18.48 2.63 1.55
N ALA A 109 -18.36 2.78 2.87
CA ALA A 109 -17.12 3.25 3.45
C ALA A 109 -16.08 2.13 3.38
N VAL A 110 -14.92 2.43 2.81
CA VAL A 110 -13.85 1.52 2.49
C VAL A 110 -12.58 1.99 3.20
N GLN A 111 -11.96 1.12 3.97
CA GLN A 111 -10.67 1.43 4.58
C GLN A 111 -9.63 1.68 3.48
N SER A 112 -8.90 2.78 3.62
CA SER A 112 -7.93 3.23 2.63
C SER A 112 -6.66 3.80 3.28
N ASP A 113 -5.60 3.92 2.49
CA ASP A 113 -4.41 4.65 2.87
C ASP A 113 -4.69 6.16 2.86
N SER A 114 -4.12 6.90 3.81
CA SER A 114 -4.27 8.36 3.88
C SER A 114 -3.34 9.11 2.90
N GLY A 115 -2.41 8.42 2.26
CA GLY A 115 -1.49 8.96 1.28
C GLY A 115 -0.70 10.19 1.78
N ALA A 116 -0.44 11.13 0.87
CA ALA A 116 0.29 12.37 1.18
C ALA A 116 -0.42 13.26 2.21
N ILE A 117 -1.76 13.17 2.32
CA ILE A 117 -2.54 13.89 3.32
C ILE A 117 -2.17 13.41 4.72
N GLY A 118 -1.98 12.10 4.88
CA GLY A 118 -1.58 11.45 6.14
C GLY A 118 -2.71 11.36 7.15
N GLY A 119 -2.38 10.88 8.34
CA GLY A 119 -3.32 10.59 9.41
C GLY A 119 -3.36 9.11 9.74
N ALA A 120 -3.93 8.75 10.88
CA ALA A 120 -3.95 7.38 11.38
C ALA A 120 -5.06 6.52 10.78
N VAL A 121 -6.17 7.15 10.36
CA VAL A 121 -7.37 6.47 9.85
C VAL A 121 -7.91 7.24 8.65
N SER A 122 -8.24 6.52 7.59
CA SER A 122 -8.87 7.05 6.40
C SER A 122 -9.99 6.11 5.92
N HIS A 123 -11.12 6.67 5.51
CA HIS A 123 -12.18 5.93 4.83
C HIS A 123 -12.62 6.66 3.57
N GLU A 124 -12.57 5.96 2.46
CA GLU A 124 -13.13 6.40 1.20
C GLU A 124 -14.59 5.95 1.08
N TYR A 125 -15.45 6.83 0.58
CA TYR A 125 -16.83 6.49 0.22
C TYR A 125 -16.84 6.10 -1.26
N MET A 126 -17.02 4.80 -1.49
CA MET A 126 -16.97 4.22 -2.83
C MET A 126 -18.38 3.86 -3.32
N VAL A 127 -18.71 4.24 -4.53
CA VAL A 127 -19.80 3.63 -5.30
C VAL A 127 -19.25 2.37 -5.95
N LEU A 128 -19.76 1.21 -5.56
CA LEU A 128 -19.34 -0.07 -6.13
C LEU A 128 -19.99 -0.28 -7.50
N ILE A 129 -19.20 -0.74 -8.47
CA ILE A 129 -19.65 -0.93 -9.85
C ILE A 129 -19.71 -2.43 -10.13
N ASP A 130 -20.91 -2.93 -10.41
CA ASP A 130 -21.13 -4.35 -10.76
C ASP A 130 -20.74 -4.68 -12.22
N ASP A 131 -20.33 -3.68 -13.00
CA ASP A 131 -19.99 -3.85 -14.41
C ASP A 131 -18.59 -4.40 -14.60
N THR A 132 -18.53 -5.71 -14.81
CA THR A 132 -17.28 -6.44 -15.10
C THR A 132 -16.86 -6.34 -16.57
N GLU A 133 -17.75 -5.89 -17.48
CA GLU A 133 -17.49 -5.89 -18.92
C GLU A 133 -16.67 -4.68 -19.36
N ASN A 134 -16.89 -3.50 -18.77
CA ASN A 134 -16.22 -2.26 -19.18
C ASN A 134 -15.01 -1.88 -18.30
N ASN A 135 -14.75 -2.63 -17.25
CA ASN A 135 -13.69 -2.35 -16.28
C ASN A 135 -13.68 -0.88 -15.80
N ALA A 136 -14.90 -0.27 -15.75
CA ALA A 136 -15.08 1.09 -15.28
C ALA A 136 -14.93 1.14 -13.78
N GLY A 137 -14.05 2.00 -13.28
CA GLY A 137 -13.79 2.16 -11.85
C GLY A 137 -12.30 2.34 -11.57
N GLU A 138 -11.99 3.08 -10.51
CA GLU A 138 -10.63 3.52 -10.24
C GLU A 138 -9.84 2.49 -9.45
N ASN A 139 -10.46 1.88 -8.43
CA ASN A 139 -9.79 1.02 -7.46
C ASN A 139 -10.49 -0.33 -7.32
N ASP A 140 -9.70 -1.36 -7.02
CA ASP A 140 -10.22 -2.64 -6.59
C ASP A 140 -10.63 -2.54 -5.12
N VAL A 141 -11.89 -2.88 -4.84
CA VAL A 141 -12.49 -2.90 -3.51
C VAL A 141 -12.78 -4.33 -3.11
N PHE A 142 -12.14 -4.79 -2.04
CA PHE A 142 -12.43 -6.06 -1.39
C PHE A 142 -13.49 -5.85 -0.32
N PHE A 143 -14.55 -6.63 -0.35
CA PHE A 143 -15.66 -6.49 0.60
C PHE A 143 -16.32 -7.82 0.95
N CYS A 144 -16.96 -7.84 2.11
CA CYS A 144 -17.76 -8.96 2.58
C CYS A 144 -19.24 -8.74 2.20
N LYS A 145 -19.90 -9.79 1.66
CA LYS A 145 -21.34 -9.76 1.34
C LYS A 145 -22.24 -10.07 2.53
N ASN A 146 -21.69 -10.52 3.65
CA ASN A 146 -22.48 -10.72 4.86
C ASN A 146 -23.03 -9.38 5.35
N LYS A 147 -24.35 -9.26 5.38
CA LYS A 147 -25.04 -8.02 5.76
C LYS A 147 -24.74 -7.53 7.19
N ASN A 148 -24.31 -8.44 8.06
CA ASN A 148 -23.92 -8.12 9.44
C ASN A 148 -22.43 -7.82 9.60
N CYS A 149 -21.64 -7.94 8.51
CA CYS A 149 -20.23 -7.64 8.48
C CYS A 149 -20.02 -6.35 7.65
N GLY A 150 -19.38 -5.39 8.20
CA GLY A 150 -19.12 -4.10 7.53
C GLY A 150 -17.85 -4.08 6.68
N TYR A 151 -17.06 -5.17 6.68
CA TYR A 151 -15.73 -5.16 6.08
C TYR A 151 -15.72 -4.74 4.62
N ALA A 152 -14.94 -3.70 4.34
CA ALA A 152 -14.54 -3.31 3.00
C ALA A 152 -13.20 -2.54 3.06
N ALA A 153 -12.30 -2.81 2.12
CA ALA A 153 -11.01 -2.18 2.02
C ALA A 153 -10.53 -2.11 0.57
N ASN A 154 -9.79 -1.06 0.23
CA ASN A 154 -9.04 -0.99 -1.03
C ASN A 154 -7.92 -2.04 -1.05
N ALA A 155 -7.45 -2.42 -2.24
CA ALA A 155 -6.41 -3.44 -2.40
C ALA A 155 -5.16 -3.16 -1.54
N ASN A 156 -4.76 -1.90 -1.45
CA ASN A 156 -3.59 -1.45 -0.67
C ASN A 156 -3.78 -1.52 0.86
N HIS A 157 -5.00 -1.77 1.33
CA HIS A 157 -5.33 -1.85 2.76
C HIS A 157 -6.05 -3.15 3.15
N ALA A 158 -6.53 -3.90 2.15
CA ALA A 158 -7.26 -5.14 2.38
C ALA A 158 -6.41 -6.18 3.11
N VAL A 159 -7.02 -6.83 4.11
CA VAL A 159 -6.46 -7.99 4.81
C VAL A 159 -7.43 -9.16 4.74
N SER A 160 -6.92 -10.36 4.87
CA SER A 160 -7.75 -11.58 4.87
C SER A 160 -7.12 -12.68 5.72
N VAL A 161 -7.92 -13.69 6.06
CA VAL A 161 -7.44 -14.91 6.69
C VAL A 161 -7.19 -15.94 5.59
N LEU A 162 -5.95 -16.45 5.54
CA LEU A 162 -5.56 -17.49 4.59
C LEU A 162 -6.00 -18.88 5.06
N GLU A 163 -6.33 -19.73 4.10
CA GLU A 163 -6.45 -21.17 4.37
C GLU A 163 -5.09 -21.76 4.75
N PRO A 164 -5.09 -22.78 5.63
CA PRO A 164 -3.86 -23.49 5.95
C PRO A 164 -3.20 -24.05 4.69
N ALA A 165 -1.89 -23.89 4.59
CA ALA A 165 -1.10 -24.42 3.48
C ALA A 165 0.09 -25.22 4.00
N GLU A 166 0.62 -26.12 3.17
CA GLU A 166 1.87 -26.80 3.46
C GLU A 166 3.02 -25.79 3.33
N VAL A 167 3.71 -25.49 4.43
CA VAL A 167 4.79 -24.51 4.50
C VAL A 167 6.07 -25.07 5.14
N ASP A 168 6.07 -26.35 5.50
CA ASP A 168 7.23 -27.08 6.02
C ASP A 168 7.85 -27.96 4.93
N GLY A 169 9.02 -27.56 4.43
CA GLY A 169 9.77 -28.26 3.39
C GLY A 169 10.63 -29.42 3.88
N THR A 170 10.57 -29.79 5.17
CA THR A 170 11.42 -30.84 5.77
C THR A 170 11.36 -32.17 5.00
N LYS A 171 10.20 -32.53 4.44
CA LYS A 171 10.07 -33.77 3.64
C LYS A 171 10.77 -33.72 2.28
N TYR A 172 11.09 -32.50 1.79
CA TYR A 172 11.78 -32.32 0.51
C TYR A 172 13.28 -32.06 0.72
N PHE A 173 13.64 -31.33 1.78
CA PHE A 173 15.00 -30.89 2.04
C PHE A 173 15.37 -31.13 3.50
N SER A 174 16.35 -32.00 3.72
CA SER A 174 16.84 -32.35 5.07
C SER A 174 17.97 -31.47 5.57
N GLU A 175 18.59 -30.68 4.67
CA GLU A 175 19.76 -29.84 4.98
C GLU A 175 19.82 -28.60 4.10
N PHE A 176 20.42 -27.54 4.62
CA PHE A 176 20.73 -26.34 3.86
C PHE A 176 21.83 -26.61 2.82
N LYS A 177 21.53 -26.34 1.55
CA LYS A 177 22.53 -26.43 0.46
C LYS A 177 22.20 -25.57 -0.74
N LYS A 178 23.22 -25.22 -1.51
CA LYS A 178 23.08 -24.59 -2.84
C LYS A 178 22.88 -25.70 -3.89
N VAL A 179 21.94 -25.51 -4.80
CA VAL A 179 21.62 -26.42 -5.88
C VAL A 179 21.57 -25.69 -7.22
N ASP A 180 21.96 -26.40 -8.29
CA ASP A 180 21.81 -25.89 -9.65
C ASP A 180 20.37 -26.00 -10.12
N THR A 181 19.84 -24.93 -10.66
CA THR A 181 18.46 -24.82 -11.14
C THR A 181 18.45 -24.08 -12.50
N PRO A 182 19.04 -24.68 -13.52
CA PRO A 182 19.23 -24.02 -14.81
C PRO A 182 17.90 -23.69 -15.49
N ASN A 183 17.79 -22.48 -16.04
CA ASN A 183 16.61 -21.99 -16.77
C ASN A 183 15.32 -21.96 -15.95
N THR A 184 15.39 -21.85 -14.62
CA THR A 184 14.22 -21.73 -13.74
C THR A 184 14.05 -20.28 -13.27
N THR A 185 13.52 -19.42 -14.14
CA THR A 185 13.38 -17.99 -13.88
C THR A 185 12.04 -17.60 -13.26
N THR A 186 11.05 -18.49 -13.34
CA THR A 186 9.71 -18.32 -12.76
C THR A 186 9.49 -19.27 -11.57
N ILE A 187 8.53 -18.93 -10.72
CA ILE A 187 8.16 -19.77 -9.58
C ILE A 187 7.61 -21.14 -10.03
N GLU A 188 6.85 -21.14 -11.12
CA GLU A 188 6.27 -22.33 -11.72
C GLU A 188 7.36 -23.29 -12.20
N GLU A 189 8.33 -22.80 -12.96
CA GLU A 189 9.48 -23.58 -13.44
C GLU A 189 10.31 -24.14 -12.30
N LEU A 190 10.58 -23.32 -11.27
CA LEU A 190 11.34 -23.74 -10.09
C LEU A 190 10.61 -24.82 -9.29
N ALA A 191 9.30 -24.64 -9.07
CA ALA A 191 8.46 -25.62 -8.34
C ALA A 191 8.39 -26.96 -9.07
N GLU A 192 8.25 -26.93 -10.40
CA GLU A 192 8.25 -28.12 -11.25
C GLU A 192 9.62 -28.82 -11.25
N PHE A 193 10.71 -28.05 -11.42
CA PHE A 193 12.08 -28.57 -11.43
C PHE A 193 12.44 -29.29 -10.13
N LEU A 194 12.12 -28.66 -8.97
CA LEU A 194 12.40 -29.21 -7.65
C LEU A 194 11.33 -30.22 -7.17
N LYS A 195 10.20 -30.33 -7.88
CA LYS A 195 9.03 -31.18 -7.54
C LYS A 195 8.47 -30.84 -6.14
N ILE A 196 8.28 -29.56 -5.88
CA ILE A 196 7.75 -29.01 -4.62
C ILE A 196 6.53 -28.11 -4.88
N PRO A 197 5.64 -27.91 -3.91
CA PRO A 197 4.61 -26.88 -4.03
C PRO A 197 5.21 -25.48 -3.94
N GLN A 198 4.60 -24.51 -4.59
CA GLN A 198 5.02 -23.09 -4.54
C GLN A 198 5.06 -22.54 -3.11
N THR A 199 4.25 -23.09 -2.20
CA THR A 199 4.20 -22.70 -0.78
C THR A 199 5.49 -22.98 0.00
N ILE A 200 6.41 -23.79 -0.57
CA ILE A 200 7.76 -24.05 0.01
C ILE A 200 8.82 -23.13 -0.58
N ILE A 201 8.45 -22.18 -1.41
CA ILE A 201 9.36 -21.19 -1.99
C ILE A 201 9.07 -19.84 -1.33
N LEU A 202 10.12 -19.17 -0.85
CA LEU A 202 10.08 -17.78 -0.40
C LEU A 202 10.68 -16.91 -1.50
N LYS A 203 9.82 -16.23 -2.27
CA LYS A 203 10.27 -15.36 -3.37
C LYS A 203 10.64 -13.96 -2.87
N SER A 204 11.62 -13.37 -3.53
CA SER A 204 12.05 -11.99 -3.28
C SER A 204 11.69 -11.07 -4.44
N MET A 205 11.38 -9.82 -4.10
CA MET A 205 11.26 -8.70 -5.02
C MET A 205 12.10 -7.55 -4.50
N ILE A 206 12.86 -6.93 -5.39
CA ILE A 206 13.68 -5.77 -5.04
C ILE A 206 12.98 -4.50 -5.47
N TYR A 207 12.85 -3.60 -4.53
CA TYR A 207 12.28 -2.27 -4.72
C TYR A 207 13.32 -1.19 -4.43
N VAL A 208 13.11 -0.03 -5.03
CA VAL A 208 13.77 1.23 -4.66
C VAL A 208 12.70 2.12 -4.03
N ALA A 209 12.85 2.40 -2.74
CA ALA A 209 11.93 3.18 -1.93
C ALA A 209 12.66 4.40 -1.36
N ASP A 210 12.21 5.63 -1.69
CA ASP A 210 12.91 6.89 -1.33
C ASP A 210 14.43 6.79 -1.58
N ASN A 211 14.81 6.29 -2.76
CA ASN A 211 16.20 6.03 -3.18
C ASN A 211 17.00 5.02 -2.33
N LYS A 212 16.34 4.20 -1.49
CA LYS A 212 16.94 3.10 -0.71
C LYS A 212 16.53 1.76 -1.27
N ILE A 213 17.41 0.77 -1.16
CA ILE A 213 17.13 -0.60 -1.63
C ILE A 213 16.35 -1.36 -0.57
N VAL A 214 15.21 -1.92 -0.98
CA VAL A 214 14.33 -2.74 -0.16
C VAL A 214 14.18 -4.11 -0.80
N MET A 215 14.39 -5.17 -0.02
CA MET A 215 14.08 -6.53 -0.41
C MET A 215 12.79 -6.96 0.27
N ALA A 216 11.75 -7.19 -0.50
CA ALA A 216 10.49 -7.75 -0.01
C ALA A 216 10.46 -9.27 -0.22
N LEU A 217 10.04 -10.02 0.80
CA LEU A 217 9.97 -11.48 0.82
C LEU A 217 8.53 -11.92 1.05
N ILE A 218 8.06 -12.89 0.26
CA ILE A 218 6.71 -13.43 0.40
C ILE A 218 6.67 -14.91 -0.01
N ARG A 219 5.78 -15.68 0.57
CA ARG A 219 5.49 -17.04 0.12
C ARG A 219 5.08 -17.02 -1.35
N ALA A 220 5.65 -17.90 -2.17
CA ALA A 220 5.64 -17.74 -3.63
C ALA A 220 4.25 -17.89 -4.28
N ASP A 221 3.30 -18.53 -3.61
CA ASP A 221 1.89 -18.60 -4.04
C ASP A 221 1.10 -17.30 -3.84
N LYS A 222 1.74 -16.25 -3.25
CA LYS A 222 1.12 -14.95 -2.99
C LYS A 222 1.77 -13.84 -3.82
N THR A 223 1.05 -12.74 -3.99
CA THR A 223 1.49 -11.56 -4.75
C THR A 223 1.76 -10.39 -3.82
N PHE A 224 2.80 -9.60 -4.12
CA PHE A 224 3.10 -8.36 -3.38
C PHE A 224 2.08 -7.26 -3.70
N GLU A 225 1.77 -6.46 -2.69
CA GLU A 225 1.10 -5.17 -2.85
C GLU A 225 2.12 -4.06 -2.54
N GLU A 226 2.48 -3.26 -3.57
CA GLU A 226 3.59 -2.29 -3.50
C GLU A 226 3.38 -1.20 -2.46
N THR A 227 2.14 -0.71 -2.31
CA THR A 227 1.83 0.32 -1.30
C THR A 227 2.01 -0.22 0.12
N LYS A 228 1.67 -1.49 0.35
CA LYS A 228 1.90 -2.12 1.65
C LYS A 228 3.40 -2.28 1.94
N VAL A 229 4.21 -2.62 0.93
CA VAL A 229 5.68 -2.65 1.07
C VAL A 229 6.21 -1.26 1.40
N MET A 230 5.77 -0.24 0.66
CA MET A 230 6.12 1.16 0.88
C MET A 230 5.83 1.60 2.32
N ASN A 231 4.62 1.33 2.79
CA ASN A 231 4.19 1.68 4.15
C ASN A 231 4.99 0.93 5.23
N ALA A 232 5.32 -0.35 4.99
CA ALA A 232 6.08 -1.16 5.93
C ALA A 232 7.51 -0.62 6.18
N VAL A 233 8.08 0.10 5.21
CA VAL A 233 9.40 0.75 5.33
C VAL A 233 9.32 2.25 5.61
N GLY A 234 8.12 2.82 5.69
CA GLY A 234 7.89 4.23 5.96
C GLY A 234 8.36 5.16 4.82
N ALA A 235 8.32 4.69 3.58
CA ALA A 235 8.71 5.45 2.40
C ALA A 235 7.54 6.24 1.79
N ASN A 236 7.87 7.25 0.98
CA ASN A 236 6.89 8.07 0.27
C ASN A 236 6.75 7.68 -1.21
N GLU A 237 7.80 7.13 -1.81
CA GLU A 237 7.81 6.65 -3.19
C GLU A 237 8.40 5.23 -3.23
N ILE A 238 7.86 4.37 -4.09
CA ILE A 238 8.37 3.02 -4.34
C ILE A 238 8.30 2.70 -5.83
N ARG A 239 9.26 1.95 -6.32
CA ARG A 239 9.26 1.31 -7.64
C ARG A 239 10.00 -0.01 -7.61
N SER A 240 9.63 -0.92 -8.47
CA SER A 240 10.42 -2.14 -8.69
C SER A 240 11.80 -1.80 -9.25
N ALA A 241 12.84 -2.54 -8.83
CA ALA A 241 14.18 -2.42 -9.39
C ALA A 241 14.21 -2.93 -10.84
N ALA A 242 14.93 -2.23 -11.70
CA ALA A 242 15.14 -2.66 -13.07
C ALA A 242 16.09 -3.89 -13.15
N PRO A 243 16.01 -4.74 -14.18
CA PRO A 243 16.92 -5.88 -14.33
C PRO A 243 18.40 -5.52 -14.25
N SER A 244 18.81 -4.40 -14.85
CA SER A 244 20.19 -3.91 -14.77
C SER A 244 20.63 -3.51 -13.37
N GLU A 245 19.70 -3.02 -12.53
CA GLU A 245 19.96 -2.72 -11.12
C GLU A 245 20.17 -4.01 -10.31
N LEU A 246 19.39 -5.08 -10.59
CA LEU A 246 19.57 -6.39 -9.94
C LEU A 246 20.97 -6.97 -10.23
N GLU A 247 21.40 -6.93 -11.48
CA GLU A 247 22.72 -7.41 -11.90
C GLU A 247 23.85 -6.58 -11.27
N ALA A 248 23.71 -5.25 -11.23
CA ALA A 248 24.68 -4.35 -10.62
C ALA A 248 24.81 -4.53 -9.10
N ILE A 249 23.70 -4.77 -8.41
CA ILE A 249 23.66 -4.84 -6.94
C ILE A 249 23.98 -6.26 -6.45
N PHE A 250 23.38 -7.30 -7.05
CA PHE A 250 23.46 -8.68 -6.55
C PHE A 250 24.33 -9.59 -7.42
N GLY A 251 24.72 -9.17 -8.62
CA GLY A 251 25.44 -10.04 -9.57
C GLY A 251 24.57 -11.18 -10.12
N ALA A 252 23.25 -11.12 -9.96
CA ALA A 252 22.33 -12.16 -10.35
C ALA A 252 21.13 -11.58 -11.11
N SER A 253 20.60 -12.37 -12.05
CA SER A 253 19.40 -11.99 -12.80
C SER A 253 18.12 -12.19 -12.01
N LYS A 254 17.03 -11.62 -12.50
CA LYS A 254 15.68 -11.81 -11.95
C LYS A 254 15.37 -13.30 -11.80
N GLY A 255 14.79 -13.68 -10.66
CA GLY A 255 14.45 -15.05 -10.29
C GLY A 255 15.47 -15.71 -9.36
N PHE A 256 16.71 -15.23 -9.30
CA PHE A 256 17.80 -15.84 -8.53
C PHE A 256 18.29 -15.01 -7.33
N VAL A 257 17.69 -13.84 -7.08
CA VAL A 257 18.04 -12.97 -5.94
C VAL A 257 17.37 -13.46 -4.68
N GLY A 258 18.09 -13.51 -3.57
CA GLY A 258 17.59 -13.97 -2.26
C GLY A 258 18.22 -13.25 -1.06
N PRO A 259 17.71 -13.46 0.16
CA PRO A 259 18.09 -12.71 1.36
C PRO A 259 19.40 -13.18 2.02
N LYS A 260 20.01 -14.26 1.54
CA LYS A 260 21.23 -14.80 2.14
C LYS A 260 22.45 -13.94 1.81
N ASP A 261 23.25 -13.62 2.82
CA ASP A 261 24.51 -12.86 2.73
C ASP A 261 24.35 -11.43 2.14
N ILE A 262 23.15 -10.85 2.21
CA ILE A 262 22.87 -9.49 1.68
C ILE A 262 23.63 -8.40 2.44
N GLU A 263 24.11 -8.64 3.66
CA GLU A 263 24.94 -7.72 4.43
C GLU A 263 26.32 -7.49 3.77
N GLN A 264 26.72 -8.40 2.87
CA GLN A 264 27.98 -8.30 2.11
C GLN A 264 27.79 -7.54 0.79
N VAL A 265 26.56 -7.27 0.40
CA VAL A 265 26.23 -6.55 -0.84
C VAL A 265 26.61 -5.09 -0.68
N LYS A 266 27.42 -4.59 -1.61
CA LYS A 266 27.79 -3.17 -1.66
C LYS A 266 26.67 -2.38 -2.32
N ILE A 267 26.13 -1.42 -1.60
CA ILE A 267 25.15 -0.48 -2.15
C ILE A 267 25.89 0.47 -3.11
N PRO A 268 25.45 0.60 -4.38
CA PRO A 268 26.01 1.59 -5.30
C PRO A 268 25.82 3.03 -4.78
N GLU A 269 26.75 3.93 -5.12
CA GLU A 269 26.76 5.33 -4.65
C GLU A 269 25.52 6.14 -5.09
N ASP A 270 24.82 5.68 -6.12
CA ASP A 270 23.56 6.28 -6.60
C ASP A 270 22.37 6.08 -5.66
N TYR A 271 22.49 5.20 -4.66
CA TYR A 271 21.44 4.92 -3.68
C TYR A 271 21.82 5.45 -2.30
N GLU A 272 20.79 5.75 -1.51
CA GLU A 272 20.94 6.16 -0.12
C GLU A 272 20.97 4.97 0.83
N GLY A 273 21.74 5.10 1.93
CA GLY A 273 21.86 4.09 2.97
C GLY A 273 23.05 3.15 2.75
N ASP A 274 23.38 2.41 3.80
CA ASP A 274 24.55 1.51 3.90
C ASP A 274 24.16 0.03 3.88
N LYS A 275 22.85 -0.27 3.86
CA LYS A 275 22.34 -1.65 3.90
C LYS A 275 20.99 -1.76 3.20
N ILE A 276 20.68 -2.99 2.77
CA ILE A 276 19.38 -3.38 2.23
C ILE A 276 18.39 -3.56 3.37
N THR A 277 17.24 -2.90 3.30
CA THR A 277 16.12 -3.14 4.22
C THR A 277 15.36 -4.39 3.78
N VAL A 278 15.19 -5.36 4.66
CA VAL A 278 14.43 -6.59 4.38
C VAL A 278 13.08 -6.53 5.07
N VAL A 279 12.01 -6.71 4.28
CA VAL A 279 10.63 -6.82 4.75
C VAL A 279 10.08 -8.17 4.32
N ALA A 280 9.48 -8.92 5.23
CA ALA A 280 8.86 -10.20 4.92
C ALA A 280 7.37 -10.18 5.25
N ASP A 281 6.58 -10.78 4.37
CA ASP A 281 5.16 -11.01 4.62
C ASP A 281 4.95 -11.91 5.84
N LEU A 282 3.83 -11.71 6.54
CA LEU A 282 3.47 -12.51 7.71
C LEU A 282 3.38 -14.01 7.40
N THR A 283 3.08 -14.40 6.16
CA THR A 283 3.05 -15.79 5.71
C THR A 283 4.41 -16.49 5.79
N ALA A 284 5.51 -15.74 5.77
CA ALA A 284 6.85 -16.30 5.87
C ALA A 284 7.19 -16.82 7.28
N LYS A 285 6.50 -16.35 8.33
CA LYS A 285 6.77 -16.73 9.73
C LYS A 285 6.65 -18.22 10.01
N GLU A 286 5.72 -18.88 9.32
CA GLU A 286 5.42 -20.31 9.53
C GLU A 286 6.25 -21.22 8.60
N MET A 287 7.01 -20.65 7.66
CA MET A 287 7.79 -21.43 6.69
C MET A 287 9.04 -22.04 7.33
N LYS A 288 9.34 -23.31 6.93
CA LYS A 288 10.54 -24.06 7.34
C LYS A 288 11.14 -24.79 6.16
N ASN A 289 12.47 -24.93 6.15
CA ASN A 289 13.22 -25.66 5.13
C ASN A 289 12.78 -25.29 3.70
N PHE A 290 12.63 -24.00 3.45
CA PHE A 290 12.12 -23.46 2.19
C PHE A 290 13.24 -23.21 1.17
N VAL A 291 12.86 -22.74 -0.02
CA VAL A 291 13.75 -22.41 -1.13
C VAL A 291 13.83 -20.90 -1.31
N ILE A 292 15.03 -20.37 -1.57
CA ILE A 292 15.28 -18.96 -1.92
C ILE A 292 16.28 -18.87 -3.09
N GLY A 293 16.34 -17.70 -3.74
CA GLY A 293 17.43 -17.38 -4.68
C GLY A 293 18.81 -17.40 -3.99
N ALA A 294 19.84 -17.76 -4.74
CA ALA A 294 21.20 -17.92 -4.21
C ALA A 294 22.15 -16.75 -4.57
N ASN A 295 21.62 -15.62 -5.06
CA ASN A 295 22.37 -14.47 -5.58
C ASN A 295 23.41 -14.88 -6.65
N GLU A 296 23.08 -15.91 -7.39
CA GLU A 296 23.88 -16.44 -8.51
C GLU A 296 22.91 -17.01 -9.57
N THR A 297 23.06 -16.60 -10.81
CA THR A 297 22.20 -17.05 -11.91
C THR A 297 22.20 -18.57 -12.00
N ASP A 298 21.03 -19.16 -12.25
CA ASP A 298 20.79 -20.60 -12.32
C ASP A 298 21.05 -21.38 -11.02
N LYS A 299 20.98 -20.69 -9.85
CA LYS A 299 21.14 -21.36 -8.56
C LYS A 299 20.13 -20.89 -7.50
N HIS A 300 19.74 -21.84 -6.66
CA HIS A 300 18.92 -21.59 -5.47
C HIS A 300 19.52 -22.25 -4.22
N PHE A 301 19.18 -21.71 -3.05
CA PHE A 301 19.37 -22.42 -1.78
C PHE A 301 18.09 -23.17 -1.42
N VAL A 302 18.25 -24.39 -0.93
CA VAL A 302 17.17 -25.26 -0.42
C VAL A 302 17.42 -25.61 1.05
N GLY A 303 16.37 -25.98 1.79
CA GLY A 303 16.46 -26.28 3.22
C GLY A 303 16.75 -25.07 4.09
N VAL A 304 16.33 -23.89 3.64
CA VAL A 304 16.59 -22.58 4.31
C VAL A 304 15.55 -22.33 5.39
N ASN A 305 16.00 -21.70 6.47
CA ASN A 305 15.13 -21.20 7.54
C ASN A 305 15.35 -19.69 7.76
N LEU A 306 14.42 -19.03 8.44
CA LEU A 306 14.53 -17.60 8.74
C LEU A 306 15.79 -17.24 9.55
N SER A 307 16.35 -18.18 10.29
CA SER A 307 17.61 -18.01 11.04
C SER A 307 18.87 -17.94 10.18
N ASP A 308 18.78 -18.30 8.89
CA ASP A 308 19.94 -18.42 8.00
C ASP A 308 20.30 -17.10 7.30
N PHE A 309 19.53 -16.03 7.52
CA PHE A 309 19.78 -14.69 7.00
C PHE A 309 19.30 -13.60 7.98
N ALA A 310 19.58 -12.33 7.66
CA ALA A 310 19.21 -11.20 8.51
C ALA A 310 17.72 -11.18 8.82
N GLN A 311 17.36 -10.92 10.07
CA GLN A 311 15.95 -10.89 10.50
C GLN A 311 15.19 -9.78 9.77
N PRO A 312 14.11 -10.11 9.03
CA PRO A 312 13.31 -9.13 8.34
C PRO A 312 12.35 -8.37 9.26
N ILE A 313 11.90 -7.20 8.81
CA ILE A 313 10.70 -6.54 9.34
C ILE A 313 9.50 -7.36 8.86
N PHE A 314 8.68 -7.87 9.78
CA PHE A 314 7.46 -8.59 9.40
C PHE A 314 6.27 -7.66 9.31
N ALA A 315 5.63 -7.63 8.13
CA ALA A 315 4.43 -6.85 7.86
C ALA A 315 3.47 -7.61 6.92
N ASP A 316 2.19 -7.23 6.88
CA ASP A 316 1.29 -7.67 5.82
C ASP A 316 1.64 -6.89 4.55
N ILE A 317 2.27 -7.54 3.59
CA ILE A 317 2.71 -6.93 2.32
C ILE A 317 2.12 -7.65 1.10
N ARG A 318 1.16 -8.52 1.32
CA ARG A 318 0.52 -9.27 0.25
C ARG A 318 -0.75 -8.61 -0.29
N LEU A 319 -1.01 -8.82 -1.56
CA LEU A 319 -2.30 -8.56 -2.18
C LEU A 319 -3.31 -9.62 -1.72
N VAL A 320 -4.50 -9.20 -1.31
CA VAL A 320 -5.62 -10.09 -1.02
C VAL A 320 -6.22 -10.62 -2.32
N GLU A 321 -6.65 -11.88 -2.33
CA GLU A 321 -7.28 -12.51 -3.48
C GLU A 321 -8.78 -12.72 -3.26
N LYS A 322 -9.54 -12.68 -4.36
CA LYS A 322 -10.98 -12.99 -4.32
C LYS A 322 -11.21 -14.40 -3.77
N GLY A 323 -12.12 -14.51 -2.82
CA GLY A 323 -12.49 -15.77 -2.18
C GLY A 323 -11.71 -16.11 -0.92
N GLU A 324 -10.66 -15.38 -0.58
CA GLU A 324 -10.00 -15.49 0.74
C GLU A 324 -10.97 -15.08 1.85
N LYS A 325 -10.75 -15.56 3.07
CA LYS A 325 -11.67 -15.35 4.19
C LYS A 325 -11.61 -13.92 4.73
N CYS A 326 -12.78 -13.35 4.95
CA CYS A 326 -12.95 -12.07 5.62
C CYS A 326 -12.32 -12.10 7.03
N PRO A 327 -11.50 -11.09 7.40
CA PRO A 327 -10.86 -11.07 8.72
C PRO A 327 -11.86 -10.94 9.87
N ASP A 328 -13.03 -10.33 9.63
CA ASP A 328 -14.02 -10.05 10.67
C ASP A 328 -15.00 -11.21 10.90
N CYS A 329 -15.41 -11.92 9.85
CA CYS A 329 -16.47 -12.93 9.98
C CYS A 329 -16.17 -14.29 9.32
N GLY A 330 -15.04 -14.43 8.62
CA GLY A 330 -14.63 -15.68 7.98
C GLY A 330 -15.33 -16.02 6.67
N GLU A 331 -16.33 -15.25 6.23
CA GLU A 331 -16.99 -15.46 4.94
C GLU A 331 -16.08 -15.06 3.77
N PRO A 332 -16.27 -15.59 2.55
CA PRO A 332 -15.45 -15.25 1.40
C PRO A 332 -15.49 -13.76 1.06
N LEU A 333 -14.33 -13.19 0.75
CA LEU A 333 -14.21 -11.83 0.23
C LEU A 333 -14.52 -11.79 -1.27
N TYR A 334 -15.20 -10.73 -1.67
CA TYR A 334 -15.51 -10.37 -3.05
C TYR A 334 -14.66 -9.17 -3.45
N VAL A 335 -14.40 -9.06 -4.75
CA VAL A 335 -13.71 -7.91 -5.33
C VAL A 335 -14.57 -7.29 -6.42
N THR A 336 -14.62 -5.97 -6.46
CA THR A 336 -15.25 -5.20 -7.53
C THR A 336 -14.51 -3.89 -7.73
N LYS A 337 -14.80 -3.19 -8.82
CA LYS A 337 -14.29 -1.83 -9.02
C LYS A 337 -15.17 -0.82 -8.25
N GLY A 338 -14.53 0.24 -7.77
CA GLY A 338 -15.20 1.34 -7.11
C GLY A 338 -14.81 2.69 -7.70
N ILE A 339 -15.72 3.67 -7.56
CA ILE A 339 -15.44 5.08 -7.83
C ILE A 339 -15.52 5.82 -6.50
N GLU A 340 -14.45 6.54 -6.16
CA GLU A 340 -14.39 7.39 -4.97
C GLU A 340 -15.27 8.63 -5.18
N VAL A 341 -16.18 8.86 -4.25
CA VAL A 341 -17.07 10.03 -4.25
C VAL A 341 -16.85 10.93 -3.03
N GLY A 342 -16.08 10.49 -2.07
CA GLY A 342 -15.68 11.27 -0.90
C GLY A 342 -14.69 10.51 -0.01
N ASN A 343 -14.02 11.24 0.86
CA ASN A 343 -13.05 10.69 1.80
C ASN A 343 -13.10 11.43 3.14
N ILE A 344 -12.80 10.74 4.23
CA ILE A 344 -12.63 11.31 5.56
C ILE A 344 -11.35 10.81 6.21
N PHE A 345 -10.68 11.68 6.96
CA PHE A 345 -9.37 11.42 7.56
C PHE A 345 -9.35 11.79 9.04
N GLN A 346 -8.62 11.02 9.83
CA GLN A 346 -8.19 11.43 11.18
C GLN A 346 -6.75 11.94 11.09
N LEU A 347 -6.58 13.26 10.95
CA LEU A 347 -5.27 13.88 10.73
C LEU A 347 -4.42 13.98 12.00
N GLY A 348 -5.05 13.93 13.17
CA GLY A 348 -4.38 14.09 14.45
C GLY A 348 -3.75 15.49 14.58
N THR A 349 -2.46 15.55 14.85
CA THR A 349 -1.71 16.81 15.06
C THR A 349 -0.69 17.07 13.95
N LYS A 350 -0.92 16.55 12.74
CA LYS A 350 0.01 16.69 11.62
C LYS A 350 0.13 18.12 11.09
N TYR A 351 -0.97 18.89 11.15
CA TYR A 351 -1.08 20.26 10.60
C TYR A 351 -1.09 21.34 11.67
#